data_504f194596c29f133b63920d7a701002
#
_entry.id   504f194596c29f133b63920d7a701002
#
_cell.length_a   1.000
_cell.length_b   1.000
_cell.length_c   1.000
_cell.angle_alpha   90.00
_cell.angle_beta   90.00
_cell.angle_gamma   90.00
#
_symmetry.space_group_name_H-M   'P 1'
#
loop_
_entity.id
_entity.type
_entity.pdbx_description
1 polymer ?
#
loop_
_entity_poly.entity_id
_entity_poly.type
_entity_poly.pdbx_seq_one_letter_code
_entity_poly.pdbx_strand_id
1 'polypeptide(L)'
;LWFREYKSFIDSIKTPKQVEDSARLDYLADGVLEYDEANAKAFIAGMKRSADYKVIIKSLYAQFFHQMMSSIDALCLKMLTACGYKEEDYTKKQFDIYIQGLQGDNALSFRQYDNYQLYDRAFTVWNFLKHNSLRSYKILKQWYPKMVWDPEEKYQNGESALTVVKLDEKFILDCIDNLHLFFDELCARAFGENADDAQWDYDDYFLDVVQDEIDVIVNPLDI
;
A
#
# COMPACT_ATOMS: atom_id res chain seq x y z
N LEU A 1 -0.28 13.37 4.80
CA LEU A 1 0.93 13.63 5.58
C LEU A 1 1.85 12.41 5.58
N TRP A 2 1.39 11.27 6.04
CA TRP A 2 2.15 10.03 6.22
C TRP A 2 2.86 9.53 4.95
N PHE A 3 2.17 9.50 3.82
CA PHE A 3 2.81 9.10 2.55
C PHE A 3 3.89 10.09 2.12
N ARG A 4 3.73 11.38 2.39
CA ARG A 4 4.73 12.39 2.07
C ARG A 4 6.06 12.15 2.80
N GLU A 5 6.00 11.84 4.10
CA GLU A 5 7.17 11.53 4.91
C GLU A 5 7.84 10.23 4.42
N TYR A 6 7.03 9.20 4.16
CA TYR A 6 7.53 7.94 3.61
C TYR A 6 8.16 8.10 2.23
N LYS A 7 7.56 8.93 1.38
CA LYS A 7 8.10 9.28 0.06
C LYS A 7 9.43 10.03 0.16
N SER A 8 9.54 10.96 1.09
CA SER A 8 10.80 11.66 1.37
C SER A 8 11.92 10.69 1.74
N PHE A 9 11.62 9.68 2.56
CA PHE A 9 12.57 8.61 2.86
C PHE A 9 12.96 7.81 1.60
N ILE A 10 11.99 7.41 0.78
CA ILE A 10 12.27 6.70 -0.48
C ILE A 10 13.18 7.55 -1.39
N ASP A 11 12.91 8.84 -1.52
CA ASP A 11 13.67 9.76 -2.36
C ASP A 11 15.09 10.02 -1.84
N SER A 12 15.34 9.79 -0.54
CA SER A 12 16.66 9.87 0.05
C SER A 12 17.58 8.70 -0.30
N ILE A 13 17.04 7.62 -0.83
CA ILE A 13 17.80 6.42 -1.20
C ILE A 13 18.60 6.70 -2.46
N LYS A 14 19.93 6.67 -2.34
CA LYS A 14 20.84 6.94 -3.45
C LYS A 14 20.52 6.09 -4.67
N THR A 15 20.26 6.73 -5.79
CA THR A 15 20.06 6.08 -7.09
C THR A 15 21.35 5.43 -7.58
N PRO A 16 21.28 4.48 -8.55
CA PRO A 16 22.48 3.90 -9.17
C PRO A 16 23.44 4.95 -9.71
N LYS A 17 22.90 6.01 -10.32
CA LYS A 17 23.71 7.11 -10.87
C LYS A 17 24.42 7.91 -9.77
N GLN A 18 23.72 8.24 -8.70
CA GLN A 18 24.34 8.93 -7.55
C GLN A 18 25.43 8.08 -6.88
N VAL A 19 25.27 6.75 -6.83
CA VAL A 19 26.30 5.82 -6.32
C VAL A 19 27.50 5.81 -7.26
N GLU A 20 27.30 5.73 -8.57
CA GLU A 20 28.34 5.81 -9.58
C GLU A 20 29.14 7.13 -9.46
N ASP A 21 28.44 8.25 -9.41
CA ASP A 21 29.06 9.58 -9.34
C ASP A 21 29.84 9.77 -8.03
N SER A 22 29.29 9.33 -6.89
CA SER A 22 29.98 9.35 -5.60
C SER A 22 31.25 8.48 -5.63
N ALA A 23 31.14 7.25 -6.11
CA ALA A 23 32.27 6.32 -6.20
C ALA A 23 33.39 6.85 -7.13
N ARG A 24 33.02 7.52 -8.24
CA ARG A 24 33.98 8.14 -9.14
C ARG A 24 34.80 9.24 -8.42
N LEU A 25 34.11 10.09 -7.67
CA LEU A 25 34.76 11.15 -6.92
C LEU A 25 35.70 10.58 -5.85
N ASP A 26 35.26 9.55 -5.12
CA ASP A 26 36.06 8.90 -4.08
C ASP A 26 37.33 8.28 -4.69
N TYR A 27 37.22 7.51 -5.80
CA TYR A 27 38.36 6.89 -6.46
C TYR A 27 39.36 7.91 -7.04
N LEU A 28 38.89 9.04 -7.53
CA LEU A 28 39.76 10.09 -8.03
C LEU A 28 40.43 10.90 -6.89
N ALA A 29 39.72 11.09 -5.77
CA ALA A 29 40.25 11.82 -4.62
C ALA A 29 41.40 11.04 -3.93
N ASP A 30 41.31 9.71 -3.90
CA ASP A 30 42.36 8.85 -3.33
C ASP A 30 43.67 8.90 -4.14
N GLY A 31 43.65 9.37 -5.39
CA GLY A 31 44.83 9.56 -6.25
C GLY A 31 45.58 8.27 -6.63
N VAL A 32 44.97 7.10 -6.35
CA VAL A 32 45.60 5.80 -6.54
C VAL A 32 45.29 5.22 -7.93
N LEU A 33 44.15 5.65 -8.51
CA LEU A 33 43.65 5.12 -9.78
C LEU A 33 43.81 6.15 -10.93
N GLU A 34 44.15 5.67 -12.11
CA GLU A 34 44.02 6.46 -13.32
C GLU A 34 42.53 6.75 -13.63
N TYR A 35 42.25 7.81 -14.37
CA TYR A 35 40.92 8.32 -14.68
C TYR A 35 40.02 7.23 -15.29
N ASP A 36 40.52 6.45 -16.24
CA ASP A 36 39.75 5.40 -16.91
C ASP A 36 39.45 4.23 -15.99
N GLU A 37 40.36 3.85 -15.11
CA GLU A 37 40.16 2.80 -14.12
C GLU A 37 39.15 3.23 -13.05
N ALA A 38 39.21 4.48 -12.57
CA ALA A 38 38.25 5.04 -11.65
C ALA A 38 36.82 5.04 -12.25
N ASN A 39 36.69 5.43 -13.52
CA ASN A 39 35.40 5.39 -14.23
C ASN A 39 34.85 3.98 -14.35
N ALA A 40 35.67 2.99 -14.72
CA ALA A 40 35.25 1.60 -14.86
C ALA A 40 34.76 1.02 -13.51
N LYS A 41 35.49 1.29 -12.42
CA LYS A 41 35.09 0.86 -11.08
C LYS A 41 33.82 1.53 -10.60
N ALA A 42 33.67 2.84 -10.84
CA ALA A 42 32.48 3.59 -10.51
C ALA A 42 31.23 3.07 -11.27
N PHE A 43 31.37 2.79 -12.57
CA PHE A 43 30.32 2.19 -13.36
C PHE A 43 29.87 0.82 -12.80
N ILE A 44 30.82 -0.03 -12.42
CA ILE A 44 30.51 -1.34 -11.79
C ILE A 44 29.74 -1.15 -10.47
N ALA A 45 30.10 -0.16 -9.65
CA ALA A 45 29.39 0.18 -8.42
C ALA A 45 27.94 0.61 -8.72
N GLY A 46 27.73 1.47 -9.71
CA GLY A 46 26.40 1.87 -10.19
C GLY A 46 25.58 0.69 -10.69
N MET A 47 26.19 -0.23 -11.46
CA MET A 47 25.51 -1.43 -11.96
C MET A 47 25.06 -2.38 -10.83
N LYS A 48 25.93 -2.64 -9.85
CA LYS A 48 25.57 -3.43 -8.67
C LYS A 48 24.39 -2.79 -7.93
N ARG A 49 24.43 -1.47 -7.71
CA ARG A 49 23.34 -0.74 -7.08
C ARG A 49 22.05 -0.83 -7.86
N SER A 50 22.10 -0.87 -9.20
CA SER A 50 20.90 -0.94 -10.05
C SER A 50 20.05 -2.18 -9.80
N ALA A 51 20.68 -3.34 -9.56
CA ALA A 51 19.96 -4.57 -9.25
C ALA A 51 19.20 -4.45 -7.92
N ASP A 52 19.88 -3.96 -6.87
CA ASP A 52 19.31 -3.84 -5.54
C ASP A 52 18.28 -2.72 -5.44
N TYR A 53 18.54 -1.59 -6.10
CA TYR A 53 17.71 -0.39 -6.02
C TYR A 53 16.25 -0.65 -6.42
N LYS A 54 16.03 -1.32 -7.54
CA LYS A 54 14.67 -1.64 -8.00
C LYS A 54 13.91 -2.53 -7.01
N VAL A 55 14.60 -3.51 -6.43
CA VAL A 55 14.01 -4.41 -5.43
C VAL A 55 13.67 -3.64 -4.15
N ILE A 56 14.59 -2.80 -3.67
CA ILE A 56 14.39 -1.98 -2.47
C ILE A 56 13.18 -1.05 -2.64
N ILE A 57 13.13 -0.29 -3.73
CA ILE A 57 12.03 0.67 -3.98
C ILE A 57 10.68 -0.05 -4.08
N LYS A 58 10.61 -1.16 -4.83
CA LYS A 58 9.37 -1.95 -4.91
C LYS A 58 8.96 -2.50 -3.55
N SER A 59 9.91 -2.98 -2.76
CA SER A 59 9.63 -3.50 -1.42
C SER A 59 9.09 -2.42 -0.48
N LEU A 60 9.63 -1.22 -0.55
CA LEU A 60 9.17 -0.09 0.26
C LEU A 60 7.74 0.30 -0.12
N TYR A 61 7.44 0.46 -1.40
CA TYR A 61 6.05 0.72 -1.82
C TYR A 61 5.09 -0.39 -1.39
N ALA A 62 5.52 -1.65 -1.46
CA ALA A 62 4.69 -2.77 -1.04
C ALA A 62 4.45 -2.80 0.48
N GLN A 63 5.46 -2.45 1.28
CA GLN A 63 5.32 -2.33 2.73
C GLN A 63 4.35 -1.21 3.11
N PHE A 64 4.50 -0.04 2.50
CA PHE A 64 3.56 1.07 2.72
C PHE A 64 2.12 0.66 2.35
N PHE A 65 1.95 0.11 1.15
CA PHE A 65 0.64 -0.33 0.68
C PHE A 65 0.03 -1.42 1.57
N HIS A 66 0.85 -2.37 2.03
CA HIS A 66 0.40 -3.40 2.97
C HIS A 66 -0.06 -2.78 4.30
N GLN A 67 0.68 -1.85 4.86
CA GLN A 67 0.31 -1.17 6.09
C GLN A 67 -1.00 -0.38 5.94
N MET A 68 -1.13 0.38 4.86
CA MET A 68 -2.35 1.12 4.53
C MET A 68 -3.57 0.19 4.45
N MET A 69 -3.46 -0.89 3.68
CA MET A 69 -4.58 -1.84 3.51
C MET A 69 -4.90 -2.60 4.79
N SER A 70 -3.90 -2.93 5.60
CA SER A 70 -4.11 -3.57 6.91
C SER A 70 -4.83 -2.64 7.89
N SER A 71 -4.52 -1.35 7.87
CA SER A 71 -5.21 -0.35 8.69
C SER A 71 -6.68 -0.20 8.25
N ILE A 72 -6.94 -0.18 6.95
CA ILE A 72 -8.30 -0.16 6.40
C ILE A 72 -9.08 -1.41 6.82
N ASP A 73 -8.47 -2.59 6.73
CA ASP A 73 -9.08 -3.86 7.13
C ASP A 73 -9.45 -3.86 8.62
N ALA A 74 -8.55 -3.36 9.47
CA ALA A 74 -8.79 -3.19 10.90
C ALA A 74 -9.94 -2.20 11.19
N LEU A 75 -10.02 -1.09 10.46
CA LEU A 75 -11.11 -0.13 10.57
C LEU A 75 -12.46 -0.77 10.16
N CYS A 76 -12.48 -1.53 9.07
CA CYS A 76 -13.67 -2.27 8.66
C CYS A 76 -14.15 -3.23 9.76
N LEU A 77 -13.23 -3.97 10.40
CA LEU A 77 -13.59 -4.86 11.51
C LEU A 77 -14.12 -4.09 12.72
N LYS A 78 -13.49 -2.96 13.08
CA LYS A 78 -13.98 -2.10 14.17
C LYS A 78 -15.39 -1.57 13.88
N MET A 79 -15.64 -1.11 12.66
CA MET A 79 -16.96 -0.66 12.22
C MET A 79 -17.99 -1.78 12.32
N LEU A 80 -17.69 -2.97 11.81
CA LEU A 80 -18.56 -4.13 11.93
C LEU A 80 -18.86 -4.49 13.39
N THR A 81 -17.84 -4.49 14.24
CA THR A 81 -17.98 -4.77 15.68
C THR A 81 -18.87 -3.74 16.36
N ALA A 82 -18.72 -2.47 16.06
CA ALA A 82 -19.57 -1.38 16.55
C ALA A 82 -21.04 -1.59 16.13
N CYS A 83 -21.28 -2.17 14.96
CA CYS A 83 -22.61 -2.54 14.47
C CYS A 83 -23.13 -3.87 15.04
N GLY A 84 -22.39 -4.54 15.92
CA GLY A 84 -22.82 -5.79 16.57
C GLY A 84 -22.30 -7.09 15.93
N TYR A 85 -21.37 -7.01 14.98
CA TYR A 85 -20.66 -8.19 14.46
C TYR A 85 -19.78 -8.79 15.57
N LYS A 86 -19.79 -10.12 15.71
CA LYS A 86 -19.19 -10.81 16.87
C LYS A 86 -17.97 -11.66 16.53
N GLU A 87 -17.66 -11.84 15.27
CA GLU A 87 -16.52 -12.63 14.85
C GLU A 87 -15.23 -11.81 14.98
N GLU A 88 -14.10 -12.51 15.23
CA GLU A 88 -12.78 -11.87 15.36
C GLU A 88 -12.18 -11.46 14.02
N ASP A 89 -12.67 -12.06 12.93
CA ASP A 89 -12.26 -11.76 11.55
C ASP A 89 -13.46 -11.79 10.61
N TYR A 90 -13.25 -11.42 9.36
CA TYR A 90 -14.27 -11.50 8.33
C TYR A 90 -13.65 -11.75 6.95
N THR A 91 -14.46 -12.33 6.08
CA THR A 91 -14.14 -12.34 4.64
C THR A 91 -14.81 -11.14 3.97
N LYS A 92 -14.27 -10.71 2.82
CA LYS A 92 -14.89 -9.66 1.99
C LYS A 92 -16.37 -9.96 1.69
N LYS A 93 -16.72 -11.25 1.52
CA LYS A 93 -18.10 -11.66 1.30
C LYS A 93 -18.97 -11.49 2.54
N GLN A 94 -18.46 -11.81 3.73
CA GLN A 94 -19.19 -11.61 4.99
C GLN A 94 -19.37 -10.12 5.26
N PHE A 95 -18.36 -9.31 4.99
CA PHE A 95 -18.45 -7.84 5.08
C PHE A 95 -19.59 -7.31 4.19
N ASP A 96 -19.60 -7.69 2.91
CA ASP A 96 -20.66 -7.30 1.98
C ASP A 96 -22.06 -7.70 2.48
N ILE A 97 -22.24 -8.97 2.88
CA ILE A 97 -23.52 -9.48 3.37
C ILE A 97 -23.97 -8.72 4.64
N TYR A 98 -23.04 -8.47 5.56
CA TYR A 98 -23.36 -7.79 6.80
C TYR A 98 -23.81 -6.35 6.56
N ILE A 99 -23.07 -5.62 5.73
CA ILE A 99 -23.43 -4.24 5.35
C ILE A 99 -24.77 -4.20 4.58
N GLN A 100 -25.06 -5.18 3.72
CA GLN A 100 -26.38 -5.27 3.09
C GLN A 100 -27.50 -5.37 4.13
N GLY A 101 -27.28 -6.14 5.20
CA GLY A 101 -28.26 -6.27 6.28
C GLY A 101 -28.57 -4.94 7.01
N LEU A 102 -27.63 -3.99 7.01
CA LEU A 102 -27.82 -2.68 7.62
C LEU A 102 -28.59 -1.70 6.70
N GLN A 103 -28.63 -1.92 5.39
CA GLN A 103 -29.27 -1.04 4.42
C GLN A 103 -30.81 -1.16 4.37
N GLY A 104 -31.38 -2.20 4.97
CA GLY A 104 -32.82 -2.45 4.94
C GLY A 104 -33.35 -2.87 3.55
N ASP A 105 -34.52 -2.35 3.17
CA ASP A 105 -35.26 -2.81 1.97
C ASP A 105 -34.57 -2.48 0.63
N ASN A 106 -33.65 -1.52 0.61
CA ASN A 106 -32.90 -1.10 -0.57
C ASN A 106 -31.46 -1.61 -0.59
N ALA A 107 -31.23 -2.75 0.04
CA ALA A 107 -29.91 -3.35 0.16
C ALA A 107 -29.27 -3.63 -1.19
N LEU A 108 -28.07 -3.08 -1.37
CA LEU A 108 -27.20 -3.32 -2.54
C LEU A 108 -25.93 -4.02 -2.09
N SER A 109 -25.47 -5.00 -2.88
CA SER A 109 -24.14 -5.56 -2.66
C SER A 109 -23.06 -4.55 -3.10
N PHE A 110 -21.86 -4.67 -2.54
CA PHE A 110 -20.72 -3.83 -2.90
C PHE A 110 -20.47 -3.75 -4.41
N ARG A 111 -20.73 -4.84 -5.14
CA ARG A 111 -20.56 -4.89 -6.61
C ARG A 111 -21.46 -3.94 -7.37
N GLN A 112 -22.51 -3.44 -6.72
CA GLN A 112 -23.48 -2.51 -7.29
C GLN A 112 -23.18 -1.06 -6.88
N TYR A 113 -22.17 -0.83 -6.05
CA TYR A 113 -21.71 0.50 -5.67
C TYR A 113 -20.91 1.12 -6.83
N ASP A 114 -21.09 2.41 -7.02
CA ASP A 114 -20.41 3.15 -8.09
C ASP A 114 -18.89 3.12 -7.93
N ASN A 115 -18.42 3.15 -6.67
CA ASN A 115 -17.02 3.20 -6.31
C ASN A 115 -16.40 1.84 -5.94
N TYR A 116 -17.16 0.74 -6.07
CA TYR A 116 -16.67 -0.59 -5.70
C TYR A 116 -15.35 -0.99 -6.35
N GLN A 117 -15.15 -0.63 -7.62
CA GLN A 117 -13.95 -1.01 -8.35
C GLN A 117 -12.66 -0.44 -7.74
N LEU A 118 -12.73 0.71 -7.07
CA LEU A 118 -11.58 1.31 -6.38
C LEU A 118 -11.13 0.40 -5.24
N TYR A 119 -12.06 0.02 -4.37
CA TYR A 119 -11.81 -0.89 -3.26
C TYR A 119 -11.42 -2.28 -3.73
N ASP A 120 -12.15 -2.87 -4.69
CA ASP A 120 -11.89 -4.22 -5.19
C ASP A 120 -10.51 -4.36 -5.82
N ARG A 121 -10.07 -3.35 -6.57
CA ARG A 121 -8.73 -3.30 -7.17
C ARG A 121 -7.64 -3.28 -6.10
N ALA A 122 -7.74 -2.36 -5.14
CA ALA A 122 -6.77 -2.25 -4.06
C ALA A 122 -6.72 -3.54 -3.22
N PHE A 123 -7.88 -4.07 -2.84
CA PHE A 123 -7.99 -5.32 -2.08
C PHE A 123 -7.43 -6.52 -2.86
N THR A 124 -7.67 -6.61 -4.17
CA THR A 124 -7.18 -7.71 -5.01
C THR A 124 -5.66 -7.65 -5.16
N VAL A 125 -5.06 -6.47 -5.34
CA VAL A 125 -3.60 -6.27 -5.34
C VAL A 125 -3.01 -6.66 -3.98
N TRP A 126 -3.58 -6.16 -2.89
CA TRP A 126 -3.14 -6.49 -1.54
C TRP A 126 -3.21 -7.99 -1.24
N ASN A 127 -4.30 -8.64 -1.63
CA ASN A 127 -4.49 -10.08 -1.46
C ASN A 127 -3.45 -10.91 -2.23
N PHE A 128 -3.06 -10.47 -3.43
CA PHE A 128 -1.97 -11.11 -4.18
C PHE A 128 -0.62 -10.91 -3.48
N LEU A 129 -0.30 -9.71 -3.02
CA LEU A 129 0.94 -9.44 -2.28
C LEU A 129 1.02 -10.26 -0.97
N LYS A 130 -0.10 -10.35 -0.24
CA LYS A 130 -0.19 -11.09 1.03
C LYS A 130 -0.04 -12.61 0.86
N HIS A 131 -0.69 -13.18 -0.13
CA HIS A 131 -0.74 -14.64 -0.30
C HIS A 131 0.28 -15.19 -1.29
N ASN A 132 0.79 -14.36 -2.20
CA ASN A 132 1.80 -14.75 -3.20
C ASN A 132 1.50 -16.09 -3.88
N SER A 133 0.24 -16.30 -4.31
CA SER A 133 -0.23 -17.58 -4.83
C SER A 133 -0.72 -17.49 -6.27
N LEU A 134 -0.61 -18.60 -7.01
CA LEU A 134 -1.14 -18.69 -8.38
C LEU A 134 -2.64 -18.38 -8.46
N ARG A 135 -3.40 -18.72 -7.41
CA ARG A 135 -4.84 -18.42 -7.34
C ARG A 135 -5.08 -16.91 -7.29
N SER A 136 -4.42 -16.21 -6.38
CA SER A 136 -4.57 -14.75 -6.26
C SER A 136 -4.03 -14.01 -7.48
N TYR A 137 -2.95 -14.50 -8.10
CA TYR A 137 -2.45 -13.99 -9.38
C TYR A 137 -3.49 -14.10 -10.51
N LYS A 138 -4.13 -15.28 -10.67
CA LYS A 138 -5.16 -15.47 -11.70
C LYS A 138 -6.33 -14.51 -11.52
N ILE A 139 -6.75 -14.27 -10.29
CA ILE A 139 -7.81 -13.30 -9.97
C ILE A 139 -7.36 -11.89 -10.36
N LEU A 140 -6.17 -11.48 -9.94
CA LEU A 140 -5.61 -10.17 -10.28
C LEU A 140 -5.53 -9.96 -11.80
N LYS A 141 -4.94 -10.92 -12.51
CA LYS A 141 -4.78 -10.88 -13.97
C LYS A 141 -6.12 -10.83 -14.70
N GLN A 142 -7.12 -11.57 -14.23
CA GLN A 142 -8.45 -11.63 -14.84
C GLN A 142 -9.20 -10.29 -14.71
N TRP A 143 -9.18 -9.68 -13.53
CA TRP A 143 -10.00 -8.52 -13.24
C TRP A 143 -9.24 -7.20 -13.43
N TYR A 144 -7.94 -7.21 -13.17
CA TYR A 144 -7.09 -6.02 -13.22
C TYR A 144 -5.78 -6.29 -13.98
N PRO A 145 -5.83 -6.66 -15.27
CA PRO A 145 -4.63 -7.01 -16.05
C PRO A 145 -3.61 -5.87 -16.13
N LYS A 146 -4.06 -4.61 -16.02
CA LYS A 146 -3.18 -3.43 -15.99
C LYS A 146 -2.31 -3.34 -14.73
N MET A 147 -2.64 -4.13 -13.69
CA MET A 147 -1.88 -4.19 -12.44
C MET A 147 -0.73 -5.20 -12.47
N VAL A 148 -0.51 -5.88 -13.57
CA VAL A 148 0.66 -6.74 -13.80
C VAL A 148 1.55 -6.12 -14.88
N TRP A 149 2.90 -6.30 -14.73
CA TRP A 149 3.87 -5.71 -15.65
C TRP A 149 3.78 -6.31 -17.04
N ASP A 150 3.69 -7.63 -17.12
CA ASP A 150 3.52 -8.37 -18.36
C ASP A 150 2.33 -9.34 -18.23
N PRO A 151 1.16 -8.99 -18.80
CA PRO A 151 0.00 -9.86 -18.76
C PRO A 151 0.18 -11.18 -19.54
N GLU A 152 1.14 -11.28 -20.44
CA GLU A 152 1.44 -12.50 -21.19
C GLU A 152 2.38 -13.43 -20.43
N GLU A 153 3.16 -12.91 -19.49
CA GLU A 153 4.02 -13.70 -18.63
C GLU A 153 3.21 -14.63 -17.71
N LYS A 154 3.69 -15.85 -17.57
CA LYS A 154 3.07 -16.83 -16.66
C LYS A 154 3.74 -16.77 -15.32
N TYR A 155 3.00 -16.29 -14.33
CA TYR A 155 3.42 -16.38 -12.93
C TYR A 155 3.65 -17.84 -12.53
N GLN A 156 4.82 -18.12 -11.97
CA GLN A 156 5.20 -19.43 -11.46
C GLN A 156 5.13 -19.47 -9.94
N ASN A 157 4.78 -20.62 -9.39
CA ASN A 157 4.83 -20.80 -7.95
C ASN A 157 6.25 -20.60 -7.42
N GLY A 158 6.40 -19.73 -6.44
CA GLY A 158 7.68 -19.37 -5.87
C GLY A 158 8.27 -18.05 -6.39
N GLU A 159 7.71 -17.46 -7.44
CA GLU A 159 8.03 -16.10 -7.83
C GLU A 159 7.51 -15.11 -6.79
N SER A 160 8.21 -14.00 -6.62
CA SER A 160 7.74 -12.93 -5.73
C SER A 160 6.64 -12.13 -6.40
N ALA A 161 5.52 -11.93 -5.72
CA ALA A 161 4.45 -11.04 -6.19
C ALA A 161 4.97 -9.62 -6.52
N LEU A 162 6.05 -9.18 -5.85
CA LEU A 162 6.69 -7.89 -6.09
C LEU A 162 7.31 -7.75 -7.49
N THR A 163 7.73 -8.85 -8.10
CA THR A 163 8.31 -8.82 -9.46
C THR A 163 7.24 -8.67 -10.51
N VAL A 164 6.04 -9.16 -10.24
CA VAL A 164 4.95 -9.29 -11.20
C VAL A 164 3.97 -8.13 -11.10
N VAL A 165 3.66 -7.68 -9.89
CA VAL A 165 2.67 -6.61 -9.66
C VAL A 165 3.25 -5.24 -10.03
N LYS A 166 2.43 -4.43 -10.68
CA LYS A 166 2.73 -3.03 -10.99
C LYS A 166 2.31 -2.16 -9.82
N LEU A 167 3.17 -2.13 -8.82
CA LEU A 167 3.01 -1.30 -7.65
C LEU A 167 4.00 -0.13 -7.73
N ASP A 168 3.48 1.04 -8.06
CA ASP A 168 4.25 2.27 -8.20
C ASP A 168 3.62 3.40 -7.37
N GLU A 169 4.31 4.52 -7.28
CA GLU A 169 3.85 5.71 -6.58
C GLU A 169 2.46 6.17 -7.05
N LYS A 170 2.24 6.14 -8.37
CA LYS A 170 0.98 6.58 -8.95
C LYS A 170 -0.19 5.73 -8.46
N PHE A 171 -0.02 4.42 -8.38
CA PHE A 171 -1.06 3.53 -7.86
C PHE A 171 -1.36 3.79 -6.38
N ILE A 172 -0.32 4.03 -5.58
CA ILE A 172 -0.49 4.33 -4.15
C ILE A 172 -1.22 5.66 -3.95
N LEU A 173 -0.82 6.70 -4.67
CA LEU A 173 -1.51 8.00 -4.62
C LEU A 173 -2.97 7.87 -5.07
N ASP A 174 -3.24 7.14 -6.15
CA ASP A 174 -4.61 6.87 -6.61
C ASP A 174 -5.44 6.15 -5.54
N CYS A 175 -4.85 5.24 -4.77
CA CYS A 175 -5.53 4.61 -3.64
C CYS A 175 -5.80 5.60 -2.49
N ILE A 176 -4.80 6.41 -2.11
CA ILE A 176 -4.94 7.41 -1.04
C ILE A 176 -6.02 8.43 -1.38
N ASP A 177 -6.04 8.90 -2.64
CA ASP A 177 -6.93 9.98 -3.07
C ASP A 177 -8.37 9.51 -3.32
N ASN A 178 -8.60 8.22 -3.58
CA ASN A 178 -9.89 7.75 -4.08
C ASN A 178 -10.54 6.62 -3.28
N LEU A 179 -9.82 5.89 -2.41
CA LEU A 179 -10.43 4.80 -1.65
C LEU A 179 -11.55 5.27 -0.71
N HIS A 180 -11.46 6.49 -0.19
CA HIS A 180 -12.50 7.07 0.66
C HIS A 180 -13.86 7.10 -0.04
N LEU A 181 -13.91 7.34 -1.36
CA LEU A 181 -15.16 7.39 -2.12
C LEU A 181 -16.01 6.11 -1.98
N PHE A 182 -15.35 4.95 -1.88
CA PHE A 182 -16.07 3.69 -1.62
C PHE A 182 -16.64 3.66 -0.19
N PHE A 183 -15.88 4.13 0.79
CA PHE A 183 -16.32 4.12 2.18
C PHE A 183 -17.38 5.19 2.45
N ASP A 184 -17.30 6.34 1.80
CA ASP A 184 -18.33 7.38 1.86
C ASP A 184 -19.66 6.85 1.32
N GLU A 185 -19.63 6.19 0.14
CA GLU A 185 -20.80 5.53 -0.43
C GLU A 185 -21.35 4.44 0.49
N LEU A 186 -20.46 3.62 1.10
CA LEU A 186 -20.83 2.56 2.04
C LEU A 186 -21.53 3.16 3.27
N CYS A 187 -20.96 4.19 3.88
CA CYS A 187 -21.51 4.83 5.07
C CYS A 187 -22.86 5.48 4.76
N ALA A 188 -22.96 6.21 3.66
CA ALA A 188 -24.21 6.84 3.25
C ALA A 188 -25.34 5.82 3.05
N ARG A 189 -25.04 4.65 2.47
CA ARG A 189 -26.03 3.58 2.24
C ARG A 189 -26.37 2.79 3.51
N ALA A 190 -25.36 2.48 4.33
CA ALA A 190 -25.56 1.63 5.52
C ALA A 190 -26.16 2.41 6.69
N PHE A 191 -25.84 3.69 6.84
CA PHE A 191 -26.20 4.49 8.01
C PHE A 191 -27.07 5.71 7.69
N GLY A 192 -27.34 5.97 6.41
CA GLY A 192 -28.18 7.10 5.99
C GLY A 192 -27.54 8.47 6.24
N GLU A 193 -26.25 8.51 6.52
CA GLU A 193 -25.51 9.74 6.78
C GLU A 193 -24.87 10.25 5.48
N ASN A 194 -24.92 11.55 5.24
CA ASN A 194 -24.04 12.15 4.28
C ASN A 194 -22.60 12.06 4.82
N ALA A 195 -21.66 11.72 3.99
CA ALA A 195 -20.25 11.61 4.35
C ALA A 195 -19.72 12.91 4.99
N ASP A 196 -20.28 14.07 4.60
CA ASP A 196 -19.95 15.37 5.16
C ASP A 196 -20.47 15.56 6.61
N ASP A 197 -21.56 14.86 7.00
CA ASP A 197 -22.08 14.91 8.37
C ASP A 197 -21.46 13.85 9.26
N ALA A 198 -21.03 12.74 8.66
CA ALA A 198 -20.17 11.71 9.27
C ALA A 198 -18.69 12.10 9.20
N GLN A 199 -18.39 13.38 9.13
CA GLN A 199 -17.08 13.90 9.48
C GLN A 199 -16.86 13.63 10.97
N TRP A 200 -16.86 12.36 11.29
CA TRP A 200 -16.14 11.79 12.40
C TRP A 200 -14.82 12.51 12.35
N ASP A 201 -14.58 13.22 13.38
CA ASP A 201 -13.40 14.03 13.50
C ASP A 201 -12.20 13.11 13.36
N TYR A 202 -11.86 12.81 12.08
CA TYR A 202 -10.70 12.02 11.70
C TYR A 202 -9.46 12.65 12.32
N ASP A 203 -9.54 13.96 12.54
CA ASP A 203 -8.50 14.72 13.20
C ASP A 203 -8.51 14.43 14.70
N ASP A 204 -9.65 14.33 15.38
CA ASP A 204 -9.73 13.98 16.80
C ASP A 204 -9.34 12.52 17.06
N TYR A 205 -9.84 11.56 16.26
CA TYR A 205 -9.41 10.17 16.40
C TYR A 205 -7.93 9.96 16.06
N PHE A 206 -7.43 10.65 15.06
CA PHE A 206 -6.01 10.61 14.69
C PHE A 206 -5.15 11.28 15.77
N LEU A 207 -5.62 12.38 16.35
CA LEU A 207 -4.95 13.06 17.46
C LEU A 207 -4.96 12.19 18.73
N ASP A 208 -6.04 11.49 19.04
CA ASP A 208 -6.11 10.56 20.18
C ASP A 208 -5.13 9.39 19.99
N VAL A 209 -5.10 8.74 18.82
CA VAL A 209 -4.16 7.64 18.53
C VAL A 209 -2.71 8.13 18.53
N VAL A 210 -2.44 9.30 17.97
CA VAL A 210 -1.08 9.88 17.95
C VAL A 210 -0.69 10.35 19.34
N GLN A 211 -1.62 10.88 20.14
CA GLN A 211 -1.37 11.28 21.52
C GLN A 211 -1.05 10.07 22.40
N ASP A 212 -1.80 8.97 22.26
CA ASP A 212 -1.52 7.72 22.96
C ASP A 212 -0.12 7.16 22.59
N GLU A 213 0.27 7.20 21.31
CA GLU A 213 1.62 6.78 20.88
C GLU A 213 2.70 7.74 21.38
N ILE A 214 2.45 9.05 21.40
CA ILE A 214 3.40 10.04 21.93
C ILE A 214 3.56 9.87 23.44
N ASP A 215 2.49 9.63 24.18
CA ASP A 215 2.53 9.43 25.63
C ASP A 215 3.32 8.17 26.00
N VAL A 216 3.23 7.08 25.21
CA VAL A 216 4.06 5.88 25.34
C VAL A 216 5.55 6.17 25.06
N ILE A 217 5.86 7.04 24.09
CA ILE A 217 7.24 7.40 23.73
C ILE A 217 7.86 8.35 24.74
N VAL A 218 7.08 9.31 25.27
CA VAL A 218 7.55 10.37 26.18
C VAL A 218 7.58 9.91 27.63
N ASN A 219 6.70 8.98 28.02
CA ASN A 219 6.61 8.43 29.38
C ASN A 219 6.75 6.89 29.42
N PRO A 220 7.91 6.31 29.02
CA PRO A 220 8.09 4.87 28.95
C PRO A 220 8.17 4.16 30.30
N LEU A 221 7.99 4.87 31.43
CA LEU A 221 8.15 4.34 32.78
C LEU A 221 6.83 4.09 33.54
N ASP A 222 5.67 4.33 32.91
CA ASP A 222 4.35 4.11 33.51
C ASP A 222 3.66 2.82 33.03
N ILE A 223 4.43 1.84 32.53
CA ILE A 223 3.96 0.50 32.16
C ILE A 223 4.46 -0.53 33.17
#